data_6a6e89e2115d16e38b78587df8fcd881
#
_entry.id   6a6e89e2115d16e38b78587df8fcd881
#
_cell.length_a   1.000
_cell.length_b   1.000
_cell.length_c   1.000
_cell.angle_alpha   90.00
_cell.angle_beta   90.00
_cell.angle_gamma   90.00
#
_symmetry.space_group_name_H-M   'P 1'
#
loop_
_entity.id
_entity.type
_entity.pdbx_description
1 polymer ?
#
loop_
_entity_poly.entity_id
_entity_poly.type
_entity_poly.pdbx_seq_one_letter_code
_entity_poly.pdbx_strand_id
1 'polypeptide(L)'
;MSVLVDLHLHTTASDGRLSPAELVRLLAKQGLKQVAISDHDTTEGLEEAFAAAKEFPDMRIIPAIELSTDIPGDEVHMLGYFIRHEDEALQTILRQFRAGRLERGRMIVEKLATLGIHVEWERVQEIAG
;
A
#
# COMPACT_ATOMS: atom_id res chain seq x y z
N MET A 1 17.18 -20.21 -16.72
CA MET A 1 16.92 -18.77 -16.57
C MET A 1 16.33 -18.55 -15.19
N SER A 2 16.91 -17.64 -14.38
CA SER A 2 16.33 -17.27 -13.09
C SER A 2 15.09 -16.41 -13.33
N VAL A 3 13.96 -16.80 -12.74
CA VAL A 3 12.77 -15.94 -12.71
C VAL A 3 13.04 -14.85 -11.67
N LEU A 4 13.00 -13.59 -12.08
CA LEU A 4 13.12 -12.48 -11.16
C LEU A 4 11.75 -12.24 -10.52
N VAL A 5 11.72 -12.20 -9.21
CA VAL A 5 10.51 -12.09 -8.37
C VAL A 5 10.70 -10.96 -7.36
N ASP A 6 9.68 -10.14 -7.16
CA ASP A 6 9.60 -9.20 -6.05
C ASP A 6 8.20 -9.29 -5.43
N LEU A 7 8.14 -9.62 -4.16
CA LEU A 7 6.88 -9.91 -3.47
C LEU A 7 6.48 -8.84 -2.44
N HIS A 8 7.17 -7.71 -2.39
CA HIS A 8 6.85 -6.64 -1.44
C HIS A 8 7.07 -5.28 -2.09
N LEU A 9 6.02 -4.73 -2.67
CA LEU A 9 6.04 -3.51 -3.46
C LEU A 9 4.87 -2.61 -3.10
N HIS A 10 5.13 -1.30 -3.06
CA HIS A 10 4.15 -0.26 -2.75
C HIS A 10 3.98 0.71 -3.90
N THR A 11 2.78 1.23 -4.03
CA THR A 11 2.40 2.22 -5.04
C THR A 11 1.93 3.52 -4.38
N THR A 12 1.55 4.50 -5.20
CA THR A 12 0.88 5.72 -4.70
C THR A 12 -0.49 5.46 -4.09
N ALA A 13 -1.01 4.23 -4.13
CA ALA A 13 -2.21 3.86 -3.37
C ALA A 13 -1.95 3.79 -1.85
N SER A 14 -0.67 3.70 -1.43
CA SER A 14 -0.24 3.84 -0.03
C SER A 14 0.93 4.83 0.08
N ASP A 15 2.13 4.38 0.27
CA ASP A 15 3.32 5.20 0.53
C ASP A 15 4.42 5.06 -0.53
N GLY A 16 4.13 4.35 -1.62
CA GLY A 16 5.01 4.28 -2.79
C GLY A 16 5.03 5.59 -3.58
N ARG A 17 6.01 5.72 -4.47
CA ARG A 17 6.23 6.95 -5.27
C ARG A 17 5.73 6.85 -6.70
N LEU A 18 5.49 5.64 -7.20
CA LEU A 18 5.03 5.38 -8.56
C LEU A 18 3.57 4.97 -8.52
N SER A 19 2.80 5.40 -9.52
CA SER A 19 1.46 4.84 -9.71
C SER A 19 1.55 3.35 -9.97
N PRO A 20 0.48 2.57 -9.73
CA PRO A 20 0.48 1.14 -10.01
C PRO A 20 0.93 0.81 -11.44
N ALA A 21 0.46 1.55 -12.43
CA ALA A 21 0.84 1.33 -13.82
C ALA A 21 2.32 1.67 -14.11
N GLU A 22 2.83 2.76 -13.55
CA GLU A 22 4.24 3.15 -13.70
C GLU A 22 5.16 2.10 -13.06
N LEU A 23 4.80 1.61 -11.86
CA LEU A 23 5.54 0.57 -11.17
C LEU A 23 5.59 -0.71 -12.02
N VAL A 24 4.46 -1.19 -12.51
CA VAL A 24 4.38 -2.39 -13.36
C VAL A 24 5.26 -2.26 -14.60
N ARG A 25 5.21 -1.13 -15.31
CA ARG A 25 6.05 -0.89 -16.49
C ARG A 25 7.54 -0.86 -16.15
N LEU A 26 7.92 -0.26 -15.02
CA LEU A 26 9.30 -0.25 -14.54
C LEU A 26 9.81 -1.67 -14.28
N LEU A 27 9.03 -2.47 -13.54
CA LEU A 27 9.40 -3.85 -13.17
C LEU A 27 9.50 -4.75 -14.40
N ALA A 28 8.57 -4.62 -15.34
CA ALA A 28 8.63 -5.33 -16.63
C ALA A 28 9.90 -4.99 -17.42
N LYS A 29 10.27 -3.71 -17.47
CA LYS A 29 11.49 -3.24 -18.11
C LYS A 29 12.76 -3.80 -17.45
N GLN A 30 12.71 -4.05 -16.14
CA GLN A 30 13.80 -4.69 -15.40
C GLN A 30 13.81 -6.22 -15.52
N GLY A 31 12.83 -6.80 -16.20
CA GLY A 31 12.76 -8.24 -16.46
C GLY A 31 12.11 -9.06 -15.35
N LEU A 32 11.45 -8.44 -14.38
CA LEU A 32 10.69 -9.17 -13.38
C LEU A 32 9.49 -9.88 -14.01
N LYS A 33 9.22 -11.10 -13.53
CA LYS A 33 8.18 -11.98 -14.07
C LYS A 33 7.03 -12.21 -13.12
N GLN A 34 7.29 -12.16 -11.82
CA GLN A 34 6.27 -12.31 -10.79
C GLN A 34 6.47 -11.23 -9.75
N VAL A 35 5.45 -10.44 -9.50
CA VAL A 35 5.52 -9.34 -8.54
C VAL A 35 4.24 -9.30 -7.71
N ALA A 36 4.36 -8.94 -6.44
CA ALA A 36 3.22 -8.69 -5.59
C ALA A 36 3.15 -7.21 -5.23
N ILE A 37 1.98 -6.61 -5.44
CA ILE A 37 1.69 -5.26 -4.98
C ILE A 37 0.95 -5.40 -3.66
N SER A 38 1.57 -4.86 -2.61
CA SER A 38 1.18 -5.04 -1.22
C SER A 38 1.06 -3.70 -0.50
N ASP A 39 0.25 -2.81 -1.04
CA ASP A 39 0.00 -1.49 -0.45
C ASP A 39 -0.54 -1.59 0.98
N HIS A 40 -0.18 -0.62 1.83
CA HIS A 40 -0.61 -0.58 3.22
C HIS A 40 -2.12 -0.37 3.35
N ASP A 41 -2.80 -1.35 3.96
CA ASP A 41 -4.22 -1.31 4.33
C ASP A 41 -5.17 -0.95 3.17
N THR A 42 -4.73 -1.14 1.92
CA THR A 42 -5.51 -0.86 0.73
C THR A 42 -5.23 -1.84 -0.42
N THR A 43 -6.22 -2.03 -1.27
CA THR A 43 -6.12 -2.80 -2.52
C THR A 43 -6.45 -1.95 -3.75
N GLU A 44 -6.63 -0.64 -3.58
CA GLU A 44 -7.12 0.26 -4.62
C GLU A 44 -6.19 0.35 -5.84
N GLY A 45 -4.88 0.11 -5.66
CA GLY A 45 -3.91 0.09 -6.74
C GLY A 45 -3.93 -1.16 -7.61
N LEU A 46 -4.59 -2.26 -7.19
CA LEU A 46 -4.49 -3.55 -7.86
C LEU A 46 -5.14 -3.57 -9.25
N GLU A 47 -6.29 -2.93 -9.42
CA GLU A 47 -6.99 -2.90 -10.71
C GLU A 47 -6.16 -2.19 -11.79
N GLU A 48 -5.56 -1.05 -11.46
CA GLU A 48 -4.66 -0.34 -12.36
C GLU A 48 -3.42 -1.17 -12.69
N ALA A 49 -2.86 -1.86 -11.69
CA ALA A 49 -1.72 -2.75 -11.90
C ALA A 49 -2.05 -3.92 -12.81
N PHE A 50 -3.20 -4.57 -12.62
CA PHE A 50 -3.66 -5.66 -13.50
C PHE A 50 -3.91 -5.17 -14.92
N ALA A 51 -4.47 -3.98 -15.08
CA ALA A 51 -4.68 -3.38 -16.40
C ALA A 51 -3.34 -3.14 -17.12
N ALA A 52 -2.36 -2.56 -16.43
CA ALA A 52 -1.03 -2.32 -16.97
C ALA A 52 -0.28 -3.62 -17.28
N ALA A 53 -0.42 -4.65 -16.47
CA ALA A 53 0.25 -5.95 -16.68
C ALA A 53 -0.20 -6.65 -17.98
N LYS A 54 -1.37 -6.33 -18.52
CA LYS A 54 -1.82 -6.86 -19.83
C LYS A 54 -0.89 -6.48 -20.99
N GLU A 55 -0.11 -5.39 -20.83
CA GLU A 55 0.91 -4.99 -21.79
C GLU A 55 2.12 -5.96 -21.81
N PHE A 56 2.27 -6.80 -20.78
CA PHE A 56 3.42 -7.65 -20.53
C PHE A 56 3.01 -9.11 -20.28
N PRO A 57 2.78 -9.93 -21.34
CA PRO A 57 2.22 -11.28 -21.21
C PRO A 57 3.01 -12.24 -20.31
N ASP A 58 4.31 -11.97 -20.14
CA ASP A 58 5.20 -12.80 -19.31
C ASP A 58 5.20 -12.37 -17.83
N MET A 59 4.54 -11.26 -17.48
CA MET A 59 4.48 -10.75 -16.11
C MET A 59 3.19 -11.19 -15.42
N ARG A 60 3.31 -11.64 -14.20
CA ARG A 60 2.19 -11.98 -13.34
C ARG A 60 2.17 -11.07 -12.12
N ILE A 61 1.06 -10.37 -11.92
CA ILE A 61 0.79 -9.65 -10.67
C ILE A 61 0.10 -10.60 -9.69
N ILE A 62 0.63 -10.67 -8.48
CA ILE A 62 0.04 -11.38 -7.35
C ILE A 62 -0.71 -10.33 -6.52
N PRO A 63 -2.04 -10.46 -6.35
CA PRO A 63 -2.79 -9.57 -5.47
C PRO A 63 -2.33 -9.76 -4.03
N ALA A 64 -1.84 -8.72 -3.42
CA ALA A 64 -1.33 -8.74 -2.07
C ALA A 64 -1.75 -7.49 -1.28
N ILE A 65 -1.46 -7.50 -0.01
CA ILE A 65 -1.70 -6.39 0.92
C ILE A 65 -0.70 -6.48 2.05
N GLU A 66 -0.29 -5.33 2.57
CA GLU A 66 0.42 -5.24 3.84
C GLU A 66 -0.51 -4.66 4.89
N LEU A 67 -0.87 -5.47 5.88
CA LEU A 67 -1.72 -5.05 6.99
C LEU A 67 -0.87 -4.48 8.11
N SER A 68 -1.19 -3.27 8.53
CA SER A 68 -0.61 -2.67 9.72
C SER A 68 -1.31 -3.24 10.95
N THR A 69 -0.56 -3.96 11.78
CA THR A 69 -1.07 -4.56 13.02
C THR A 69 -0.28 -4.05 14.22
N ASP A 70 -0.99 -3.74 15.29
CA ASP A 70 -0.40 -3.30 16.54
C ASP A 70 -0.32 -4.47 17.52
N ILE A 71 0.86 -4.70 18.08
CA ILE A 71 1.04 -5.55 19.25
C ILE A 71 1.49 -4.67 20.44
N PRO A 72 1.21 -5.04 21.69
CA PRO A 72 1.64 -4.24 22.82
C PRO A 72 3.14 -3.94 22.81
N GLY A 73 3.49 -2.66 22.58
CA GLY A 73 4.88 -2.19 22.58
C GLY A 73 5.61 -2.23 21.25
N ASP A 74 4.97 -2.70 20.17
CA ASP A 74 5.59 -2.76 18.85
C ASP A 74 4.56 -2.66 17.73
N GLU A 75 5.01 -2.35 16.50
CA GLU A 75 4.21 -2.37 15.28
C GLU A 75 4.70 -3.53 14.40
N VAL A 76 3.78 -4.40 13.99
CA VAL A 76 4.08 -5.55 13.13
C VAL A 76 3.26 -5.45 11.86
N HIS A 77 3.94 -5.53 10.71
CA HIS A 77 3.28 -5.58 9.42
C HIS A 77 3.14 -7.02 8.95
N MET A 78 1.96 -7.37 8.45
CA MET A 78 1.67 -8.70 7.94
C MET A 78 1.36 -8.65 6.45
N LEU A 79 2.12 -9.41 5.66
CA LEU A 79 1.88 -9.55 4.22
C LEU A 79 0.89 -10.67 3.95
N GLY A 80 -0.21 -10.32 3.25
CA GLY A 80 -1.18 -11.27 2.73
C GLY A 80 -1.05 -11.39 1.21
N TYR A 81 -0.98 -12.62 0.70
CA TYR A 81 -0.85 -12.89 -0.73
C TYR A 81 -2.07 -13.65 -1.26
N PHE A 82 -2.32 -13.53 -2.56
CA PHE A 82 -3.43 -14.19 -3.26
C PHE A 82 -4.79 -13.86 -2.66
N ILE A 83 -4.92 -12.64 -2.17
CA ILE A 83 -6.15 -12.14 -1.56
C ILE A 83 -7.27 -11.98 -2.61
N ARG A 84 -8.51 -12.10 -2.16
CA ARG A 84 -9.69 -11.70 -2.94
C ARG A 84 -9.94 -10.22 -2.71
N HIS A 85 -9.26 -9.37 -3.47
CA HIS A 85 -9.23 -7.92 -3.26
C HIS A 85 -10.59 -7.24 -3.41
N GLU A 86 -11.56 -7.86 -4.12
CA GLU A 86 -12.93 -7.36 -4.27
C GLU A 86 -13.89 -7.84 -3.17
N ASP A 87 -13.43 -8.66 -2.21
CA ASP A 87 -14.27 -9.20 -1.14
C ASP A 87 -14.79 -8.08 -0.23
N GLU A 88 -16.12 -7.96 -0.12
CA GLU A 88 -16.78 -6.87 0.61
C GLU A 88 -16.43 -6.86 2.12
N ALA A 89 -16.24 -8.06 2.71
CA ALA A 89 -15.85 -8.16 4.11
C ALA A 89 -14.43 -7.62 4.32
N LEU A 90 -13.49 -7.98 3.41
CA LEU A 90 -12.14 -7.44 3.41
C LEU A 90 -12.19 -5.92 3.24
N GLN A 91 -12.90 -5.40 2.24
CA GLN A 91 -12.99 -3.97 1.99
C GLN A 91 -13.58 -3.19 3.18
N THR A 92 -14.52 -3.79 3.91
CA THR A 92 -15.09 -3.17 5.11
C THR A 92 -14.04 -3.05 6.22
N ILE A 93 -13.25 -4.08 6.44
CA ILE A 93 -12.16 -4.06 7.44
C ILE A 93 -11.09 -3.06 7.05
N LEU A 94 -10.69 -3.02 5.77
CA LEU A 94 -9.67 -2.08 5.29
C LEU A 94 -10.12 -0.62 5.44
N ARG A 95 -11.38 -0.31 5.21
CA ARG A 95 -11.92 1.03 5.49
C ARG A 95 -11.79 1.42 6.96
N GLN A 96 -12.02 0.47 7.88
CA GLN A 96 -11.85 0.72 9.33
C GLN A 96 -10.37 0.96 9.67
N PHE A 97 -9.44 0.20 9.10
CA PHE A 97 -8.00 0.39 9.33
C PHE A 97 -7.54 1.77 8.84
N ARG A 98 -7.95 2.17 7.63
CA ARG A 98 -7.62 3.52 7.10
C ARG A 98 -8.20 4.64 7.96
N ALA A 99 -9.44 4.50 8.42
CA ALA A 99 -10.05 5.47 9.34
C ALA A 99 -9.27 5.56 10.67
N GLY A 100 -8.85 4.43 11.22
CA GLY A 100 -8.03 4.37 12.44
C GLY A 100 -6.66 5.04 12.25
N ARG A 101 -6.00 4.84 11.10
CA ARG A 101 -4.73 5.53 10.78
C ARG A 101 -4.90 7.05 10.70
N LEU A 102 -5.96 7.51 10.07
CA LEU A 102 -6.26 8.93 9.97
C LEU A 102 -6.47 9.57 11.34
N GLU A 103 -7.22 8.92 12.21
CA GLU A 103 -7.47 9.36 13.58
C GLU A 103 -6.16 9.36 14.39
N ARG A 104 -5.35 8.31 14.30
CA ARG A 104 -4.01 8.26 14.92
C ARG A 104 -3.13 9.43 14.47
N GLY A 105 -3.14 9.76 13.16
CA GLY A 105 -2.41 10.91 12.62
C GLY A 105 -2.84 12.22 13.26
N ARG A 106 -4.16 12.44 13.43
CA ARG A 106 -4.69 13.63 14.13
C ARG A 106 -4.23 13.69 15.58
N MET A 107 -4.33 12.59 16.31
CA MET A 107 -3.87 12.53 17.70
C MET A 107 -2.37 12.83 17.82
N ILE A 108 -1.55 12.43 16.87
CA ILE A 108 -0.12 12.77 16.84
C ILE A 108 0.07 14.28 16.67
N VAL A 109 -0.63 14.91 15.74
CA VAL A 109 -0.57 16.38 15.54
C VAL A 109 -1.01 17.13 16.80
N GLU A 110 -2.11 16.71 17.42
CA GLU A 110 -2.57 17.29 18.69
C GLU A 110 -1.53 17.12 19.81
N LYS A 111 -0.93 15.94 19.91
CA LYS A 111 0.13 15.67 20.89
C LYS A 111 1.35 16.57 20.66
N LEU A 112 1.78 16.76 19.43
CA LEU A 112 2.88 17.67 19.09
C LEU A 112 2.56 19.10 19.50
N ALA A 113 1.35 19.57 19.30
CA ALA A 113 0.91 20.90 19.73
C ALA A 113 1.06 21.07 21.25
N THR A 114 0.74 20.04 22.06
CA THR A 114 0.96 20.09 23.53
C THR A 114 2.44 20.20 23.93
N LEU A 115 3.34 19.81 23.05
CA LEU A 115 4.77 19.91 23.22
C LEU A 115 5.38 21.20 22.63
N GLY A 116 4.51 22.13 22.15
CA GLY A 116 4.95 23.39 21.53
C GLY A 116 5.36 23.27 20.08
N ILE A 117 5.11 22.11 19.44
CA ILE A 117 5.39 21.88 18.01
C ILE A 117 4.08 21.99 17.25
N HIS A 118 3.93 23.06 16.49
CA HIS A 118 2.70 23.32 15.70
C HIS A 118 2.89 22.80 14.28
N VAL A 119 2.02 21.86 13.90
CA VAL A 119 1.95 21.28 12.55
C VAL A 119 0.51 21.41 12.08
N GLU A 120 0.32 21.95 10.87
CA GLU A 120 -1.01 22.05 10.27
C GLU A 120 -1.44 20.69 9.71
N TRP A 121 -2.63 20.23 10.10
CA TRP A 121 -3.18 18.94 9.70
C TRP A 121 -3.30 18.83 8.17
N GLU A 122 -3.74 19.88 7.51
CA GLU A 122 -3.87 19.98 6.05
C GLU A 122 -2.52 19.73 5.37
N ARG A 123 -1.44 20.26 5.96
CA ARG A 123 -0.09 20.05 5.43
C ARG A 123 0.39 18.60 5.59
N VAL A 124 0.00 17.94 6.68
CA VAL A 124 0.27 16.51 6.88
C VAL A 124 -0.43 15.69 5.79
N GLN A 125 -1.71 15.98 5.54
CA GLN A 125 -2.48 15.28 4.51
C GLN A 125 -1.90 15.49 3.10
N GLU A 126 -1.48 16.70 2.75
CA GLU A 126 -0.84 16.98 1.45
C GLU A 126 0.44 16.17 1.21
N ILE A 127 1.22 15.93 2.27
CA ILE A 127 2.50 15.20 2.18
C ILE A 127 2.27 13.67 2.20
N ALA A 128 1.27 13.24 2.96
CA ALA A 128 0.97 11.81 3.11
C ALA A 128 0.29 11.20 1.88
N GLY A 129 -0.40 12.01 1.08
CA GLY A 129 -1.10 11.58 -0.13
C GLY A 129 -2.54 11.16 0.12
#